data_159b0fceeb2d14e007fab55fb40f68ac
#
_entry.id   159b0fceeb2d14e007fab55fb40f68ac
#
_cell.length_a   1.000
_cell.length_b   1.000
_cell.length_c   1.000
_cell.angle_alpha   90.00
_cell.angle_beta   90.00
_cell.angle_gamma   90.00
#
_symmetry.space_group_name_H-M   'P 1'
#
loop_
_entity.id
_entity.type
_entity.pdbx_description
1 polymer ?
#
loop_
_entity_poly.entity_id
_entity_poly.type
_entity_poly.pdbx_seq_one_letter_code
_entity_poly.pdbx_strand_id
1 'polypeptide(L)'
;MNGDGTPYLDFSRAEWAALRAATPMTLDERDIDRIKGINVELSVSEVEQVYLPLSRLLNLYVRASQQLFTVTDTFLGKPSDRVPYVIGIAGSVAVGKSTIARILQELLANWPDHPSVDLVTTDGFLYRNAVLEKRGIMHRKGFPESFDRRGLIRFVAALKSGQPRVEAPVYSHLAYDVLPDQRRVIERPDIVIIEGLNVLQGRGTGSYVSDFFDFSIYVDADPADIENWYIDRFLTLRDTAFKDPGAYFHRYADLDDDEARAEAHRIWKEINEVNLYENILHTRERATLILKKGSAHDVERVRLRRR
;
A
#
# COMPACT_ATOMS: atom_id res chain seq x y z
N MET A 1 12.14 -7.78 29.14
CA MET A 1 11.68 -6.41 28.77
C MET A 1 12.90 -5.70 28.24
N ASN A 2 13.08 -5.68 26.90
CA ASN A 2 14.22 -5.01 26.29
C ASN A 2 13.94 -3.51 26.25
N GLY A 3 14.72 -2.77 27.04
CA GLY A 3 14.53 -1.33 27.25
C GLY A 3 15.33 -0.47 26.25
N ASP A 4 15.10 -0.63 24.95
CA ASP A 4 15.83 0.15 23.92
C ASP A 4 15.15 1.46 23.51
N GLY A 5 14.27 2.04 24.34
CA GLY A 5 13.63 3.33 24.03
C GLY A 5 12.79 3.37 22.74
N THR A 6 12.62 2.25 22.03
CA THR A 6 11.79 2.15 20.83
C THR A 6 10.30 2.03 21.20
N PRO A 7 9.41 2.74 20.51
CA PRO A 7 7.97 2.61 20.73
C PRO A 7 7.39 1.31 20.16
N TYR A 8 8.21 0.41 19.62
CA TYR A 8 7.76 -0.82 18.97
C TYR A 8 8.01 -2.06 19.83
N LEU A 9 7.10 -3.02 19.72
CA LEU A 9 7.30 -4.43 20.04
C LEU A 9 7.85 -5.11 18.79
N ASP A 10 8.89 -5.89 18.94
CA ASP A 10 9.59 -6.55 17.84
C ASP A 10 9.32 -8.06 17.91
N PHE A 11 8.89 -8.63 16.79
CA PHE A 11 8.54 -10.05 16.66
C PHE A 11 9.34 -10.68 15.52
N SER A 12 9.93 -11.84 15.76
CA SER A 12 10.31 -12.75 14.70
C SER A 12 9.06 -13.29 13.98
N ARG A 13 9.24 -13.80 12.76
CA ARG A 13 8.15 -14.43 12.01
C ARG A 13 7.44 -15.54 12.79
N ALA A 14 8.19 -16.37 13.53
CA ALA A 14 7.62 -17.46 14.32
C ALA A 14 6.80 -16.96 15.52
N GLU A 15 7.29 -15.96 16.25
CA GLU A 15 6.55 -15.33 17.36
C GLU A 15 5.26 -14.65 16.86
N TRP A 16 5.33 -13.98 15.71
CA TRP A 16 4.17 -13.35 15.10
C TRP A 16 3.14 -14.37 14.63
N ALA A 17 3.58 -15.45 13.99
CA ALA A 17 2.73 -16.54 13.53
C ALA A 17 1.91 -17.19 14.66
N ALA A 18 2.48 -17.32 15.86
CA ALA A 18 1.77 -17.84 17.02
C ALA A 18 0.57 -17.01 17.45
N LEU A 19 0.54 -15.72 17.09
CA LEU A 19 -0.55 -14.78 17.44
C LEU A 19 -1.82 -14.97 16.58
N ARG A 20 -1.79 -15.81 15.54
CA ARG A 20 -2.99 -16.12 14.75
C ARG A 20 -4.08 -16.83 15.58
N ALA A 21 -3.71 -17.49 16.66
CA ALA A 21 -4.59 -18.34 17.48
C ALA A 21 -5.34 -19.39 16.60
N ALA A 22 -6.64 -19.58 16.81
CA ALA A 22 -7.47 -20.49 16.02
C ALA A 22 -8.08 -19.85 14.75
N THR A 23 -7.52 -18.75 14.24
CA THR A 23 -8.01 -18.11 13.00
C THR A 23 -7.80 -19.06 11.82
N PRO A 24 -8.87 -19.47 11.12
CA PRO A 24 -8.75 -20.40 10.00
C PRO A 24 -8.12 -19.69 8.79
N MET A 25 -7.34 -20.44 8.02
CA MET A 25 -6.90 -20.00 6.69
C MET A 25 -8.07 -20.08 5.72
N THR A 26 -8.40 -18.98 5.07
CA THR A 26 -9.55 -18.84 4.18
C THR A 26 -9.16 -18.73 2.71
N LEU A 27 -7.86 -18.61 2.40
CA LEU A 27 -7.34 -18.53 1.04
C LEU A 27 -6.64 -19.83 0.66
N ASP A 28 -6.88 -20.32 -0.54
CA ASP A 28 -6.19 -21.46 -1.13
C ASP A 28 -5.04 -21.01 -2.08
N GLU A 29 -4.32 -21.99 -2.67
CA GLU A 29 -3.22 -21.72 -3.61
C GLU A 29 -3.69 -20.92 -4.85
N ARG A 30 -4.92 -21.17 -5.32
CA ARG A 30 -5.47 -20.48 -6.50
C ARG A 30 -5.78 -19.02 -6.19
N ASP A 31 -6.27 -18.73 -4.99
CA ASP A 31 -6.49 -17.37 -4.53
C ASP A 31 -5.17 -16.62 -4.45
N ILE A 32 -4.13 -17.26 -3.91
CA ILE A 32 -2.80 -16.68 -3.78
C ILE A 32 -2.17 -16.41 -5.16
N ASP A 33 -2.31 -17.34 -6.11
CA ASP A 33 -1.84 -17.15 -7.49
C ASP A 33 -2.51 -15.98 -8.20
N ARG A 34 -3.80 -15.75 -7.93
CA ARG A 34 -4.55 -14.60 -8.46
C ARG A 34 -4.12 -13.26 -7.84
N ILE A 35 -3.74 -13.27 -6.56
CA ILE A 35 -3.40 -12.08 -5.78
C ILE A 35 -1.96 -11.64 -6.03
N LYS A 36 -1.03 -12.57 -6.21
CA LYS A 36 0.41 -12.27 -6.32
C LYS A 36 0.70 -11.28 -7.44
N GLY A 37 1.65 -10.40 -7.17
CA GLY A 37 2.15 -9.43 -8.15
C GLY A 37 3.19 -10.02 -9.09
N ILE A 38 3.63 -9.23 -10.05
CA ILE A 38 4.74 -9.57 -10.95
C ILE A 38 6.01 -9.73 -10.11
N ASN A 39 6.72 -10.85 -10.28
CA ASN A 39 7.95 -11.20 -9.55
C ASN A 39 7.82 -11.20 -8.02
N VAL A 40 6.65 -11.52 -7.49
CA VAL A 40 6.44 -11.72 -6.06
C VAL A 40 6.23 -13.21 -5.83
N GLU A 41 7.20 -13.86 -5.18
CA GLU A 41 7.02 -15.20 -4.65
C GLU A 41 6.20 -15.07 -3.36
N LEU A 42 4.95 -15.49 -3.43
CA LEU A 42 4.04 -15.52 -2.29
C LEU A 42 3.63 -16.96 -2.04
N SER A 43 3.97 -17.48 -0.87
CA SER A 43 3.60 -18.84 -0.46
C SER A 43 2.39 -18.84 0.47
N VAL A 44 1.62 -19.94 0.46
CA VAL A 44 0.55 -20.18 1.45
C VAL A 44 1.10 -20.05 2.86
N SER A 45 2.31 -20.57 3.10
CA SER A 45 2.99 -20.50 4.39
C SER A 45 3.25 -19.06 4.85
N GLU A 46 3.64 -18.16 3.95
CA GLU A 46 3.82 -16.74 4.30
C GLU A 46 2.49 -16.08 4.65
N VAL A 47 1.44 -16.35 3.87
CA VAL A 47 0.09 -15.83 4.16
C VAL A 47 -0.36 -16.30 5.54
N GLU A 48 -0.18 -17.57 5.86
CA GLU A 48 -0.57 -18.17 7.13
C GLU A 48 0.23 -17.61 8.32
N GLN A 49 1.54 -17.40 8.14
CA GLN A 49 2.43 -16.97 9.21
C GLN A 49 2.46 -15.47 9.44
N VAL A 50 2.21 -14.66 8.41
CA VAL A 50 2.36 -13.20 8.48
C VAL A 50 1.03 -12.48 8.36
N TYR A 51 0.30 -12.73 7.28
CA TYR A 51 -0.88 -11.92 6.96
C TYR A 51 -2.15 -12.38 7.67
N LEU A 52 -2.25 -13.66 8.01
CA LEU A 52 -3.38 -14.17 8.79
C LEU A 52 -3.39 -13.62 10.24
N PRO A 53 -2.27 -13.64 11.00
CA PRO A 53 -2.20 -12.95 12.30
C PRO A 53 -2.46 -11.44 12.19
N LEU A 54 -1.97 -10.79 11.12
CA LEU A 54 -2.23 -9.37 10.86
C LEU A 54 -3.71 -9.10 10.60
N SER A 55 -4.37 -9.92 9.78
CA SER A 55 -5.82 -9.84 9.53
C SER A 55 -6.62 -9.97 10.84
N ARG A 56 -6.23 -10.92 11.72
CA ARG A 56 -6.84 -11.06 13.05
C ARG A 56 -6.65 -9.80 13.89
N LEU A 57 -5.46 -9.23 13.92
CA LEU A 57 -5.19 -7.98 14.64
C LEU A 57 -6.06 -6.85 14.12
N LEU A 58 -6.11 -6.67 12.80
CA LEU A 58 -6.93 -5.63 12.15
C LEU A 58 -8.41 -5.83 12.44
N ASN A 59 -8.93 -7.06 12.40
CA ASN A 59 -10.31 -7.36 12.79
C ASN A 59 -10.62 -6.89 14.22
N LEU A 60 -9.72 -7.14 15.18
CA LEU A 60 -9.89 -6.66 16.56
C LEU A 60 -9.91 -5.13 16.64
N TYR A 61 -9.05 -4.44 15.90
CA TYR A 61 -9.02 -2.98 15.85
C TYR A 61 -10.27 -2.40 15.20
N VAL A 62 -10.74 -2.98 14.09
CA VAL A 62 -11.98 -2.55 13.41
C VAL A 62 -13.16 -2.64 14.36
N ARG A 63 -13.33 -3.78 15.06
CA ARG A 63 -14.41 -3.96 16.05
C ARG A 63 -14.34 -2.96 17.19
N ALA A 64 -13.15 -2.73 17.75
CA ALA A 64 -12.95 -1.74 18.82
C ALA A 64 -13.27 -0.31 18.35
N SER A 65 -12.85 0.05 17.13
CA SER A 65 -13.15 1.35 16.53
C SER A 65 -14.66 1.55 16.31
N GLN A 66 -15.36 0.54 15.80
CA GLN A 66 -16.81 0.59 15.62
C GLN A 66 -17.56 0.75 16.95
N GLN A 67 -17.11 0.09 18.02
CA GLN A 67 -17.67 0.29 19.36
C GLN A 67 -17.46 1.72 19.85
N LEU A 68 -16.29 2.31 19.60
CA LEU A 68 -16.01 3.71 19.98
C LEU A 68 -16.90 4.70 19.21
N PHE A 69 -17.19 4.46 17.94
CA PHE A 69 -18.16 5.24 17.17
C PHE A 69 -19.54 5.20 17.82
N THR A 70 -20.04 4.01 18.19
CA THR A 70 -21.34 3.85 18.89
C THR A 70 -21.39 4.64 20.21
N VAL A 71 -20.30 4.66 20.97
CA VAL A 71 -20.20 5.46 22.21
C VAL A 71 -20.29 6.96 21.89
N THR A 72 -19.60 7.42 20.86
CA THR A 72 -19.61 8.84 20.43
C THR A 72 -21.02 9.24 19.96
N ASP A 73 -21.69 8.42 19.16
CA ASP A 73 -23.05 8.65 18.68
C ASP A 73 -24.04 8.73 19.84
N THR A 74 -23.89 7.85 20.81
CA THR A 74 -24.71 7.88 22.05
C THR A 74 -24.50 9.17 22.81
N PHE A 75 -23.27 9.63 22.97
CA PHE A 75 -22.94 10.89 23.62
C PHE A 75 -23.52 12.12 22.91
N LEU A 76 -23.43 12.11 21.57
CA LEU A 76 -23.93 13.23 20.75
C LEU A 76 -25.45 13.21 20.56
N GLY A 77 -26.14 12.12 20.94
CA GLY A 77 -27.58 11.94 20.70
C GLY A 77 -27.98 11.90 19.23
N LYS A 78 -27.04 11.58 18.35
CA LYS A 78 -27.25 11.52 16.89
C LYS A 78 -26.61 10.25 16.36
N PRO A 79 -27.38 9.34 15.73
CA PRO A 79 -26.78 8.24 14.99
C PRO A 79 -26.01 8.82 13.81
N SER A 80 -24.73 8.45 13.66
CA SER A 80 -23.93 8.78 12.49
C SER A 80 -24.00 7.66 11.46
N ASP A 81 -23.77 8.01 10.20
CA ASP A 81 -23.52 7.01 9.17
C ASP A 81 -22.24 6.23 9.52
N ARG A 82 -22.22 4.94 9.16
CA ARG A 82 -21.06 4.07 9.42
C ARG A 82 -19.82 4.64 8.74
N VAL A 83 -18.79 4.96 9.53
CA VAL A 83 -17.52 5.48 9.03
C VAL A 83 -16.58 4.31 8.79
N PRO A 84 -15.96 4.19 7.59
CA PRO A 84 -15.05 3.10 7.29
C PRO A 84 -13.77 3.17 8.14
N TYR A 85 -13.23 2.00 8.45
CA TYR A 85 -11.89 1.87 9.01
C TYR A 85 -10.85 2.02 7.88
N VAL A 86 -9.93 2.98 7.99
CA VAL A 86 -8.98 3.30 6.92
C VAL A 86 -7.60 2.80 7.27
N ILE A 87 -7.06 1.93 6.41
CA ILE A 87 -5.73 1.32 6.55
C ILE A 87 -4.80 1.92 5.48
N GLY A 88 -3.70 2.55 5.91
CA GLY A 88 -2.67 3.04 5.00
C GLY A 88 -1.54 2.02 4.82
N ILE A 89 -1.09 1.76 3.58
CA ILE A 89 0.07 0.90 3.29
C ILE A 89 1.12 1.68 2.52
N ALA A 90 2.27 1.91 3.16
CA ALA A 90 3.40 2.64 2.61
C ALA A 90 4.62 1.73 2.36
N GLY A 91 5.58 2.24 1.62
CA GLY A 91 6.87 1.59 1.32
C GLY A 91 7.35 1.97 -0.07
N SER A 92 8.55 1.55 -0.44
CA SER A 92 9.18 1.87 -1.73
C SER A 92 8.48 1.20 -2.92
N VAL A 93 8.84 1.60 -4.14
CA VAL A 93 8.53 0.83 -5.35
C VAL A 93 9.11 -0.59 -5.24
N ALA A 94 8.50 -1.56 -5.90
CA ALA A 94 8.91 -2.98 -5.94
C ALA A 94 8.93 -3.74 -4.59
N VAL A 95 8.66 -3.10 -3.43
CA VAL A 95 8.69 -3.75 -2.10
C VAL A 95 7.48 -4.68 -1.84
N GLY A 96 6.47 -4.68 -2.72
CA GLY A 96 5.31 -5.58 -2.62
C GLY A 96 4.06 -5.00 -1.93
N LYS A 97 3.94 -3.66 -1.77
CA LYS A 97 2.75 -3.01 -1.18
C LYS A 97 1.42 -3.48 -1.75
N SER A 98 1.30 -3.46 -3.07
CA SER A 98 0.04 -3.80 -3.76
C SER A 98 -0.34 -5.27 -3.60
N THR A 99 0.65 -6.16 -3.48
CA THR A 99 0.41 -7.59 -3.17
C THR A 99 -0.12 -7.72 -1.74
N ILE A 100 0.53 -7.09 -0.76
CA ILE A 100 0.10 -7.08 0.64
C ILE A 100 -1.31 -6.49 0.78
N ALA A 101 -1.59 -5.39 0.07
CA ALA A 101 -2.91 -4.75 0.08
C ALA A 101 -4.01 -5.68 -0.42
N ARG A 102 -3.76 -6.43 -1.51
CA ARG A 102 -4.71 -7.41 -2.05
C ARG A 102 -4.90 -8.62 -1.11
N ILE A 103 -3.82 -9.14 -0.52
CA ILE A 103 -3.91 -10.23 0.46
C ILE A 103 -4.79 -9.78 1.65
N LEU A 104 -4.52 -8.60 2.20
CA LEU A 104 -5.29 -8.08 3.32
C LEU A 104 -6.74 -7.79 2.93
N GLN A 105 -7.00 -7.33 1.71
CA GLN A 105 -8.36 -7.14 1.20
C GLN A 105 -9.14 -8.46 1.23
N GLU A 106 -8.59 -9.53 0.68
CA GLU A 106 -9.23 -10.85 0.64
C GLU A 106 -9.39 -11.45 2.05
N LEU A 107 -8.34 -11.41 2.88
CA LEU A 107 -8.42 -11.93 4.25
C LEU A 107 -9.43 -11.17 5.11
N LEU A 108 -9.49 -9.84 4.99
CA LEU A 108 -10.41 -9.01 5.77
C LEU A 108 -11.86 -9.16 5.29
N ALA A 109 -12.09 -9.32 3.99
CA ALA A 109 -13.44 -9.56 3.45
C ALA A 109 -14.08 -10.87 3.92
N ASN A 110 -13.27 -11.83 4.39
CA ASN A 110 -13.76 -13.08 4.96
C ASN A 110 -14.24 -12.97 6.43
N TRP A 111 -14.09 -11.80 7.07
CA TRP A 111 -14.63 -11.58 8.41
C TRP A 111 -16.10 -11.16 8.35
N PRO A 112 -17.05 -11.90 9.01
CA PRO A 112 -18.48 -11.66 8.86
C PRO A 112 -18.96 -10.28 9.28
N ASP A 113 -18.27 -9.65 10.24
CA ASP A 113 -18.70 -8.38 10.83
C ASP A 113 -18.45 -7.17 9.90
N HIS A 114 -17.60 -7.33 8.86
CA HIS A 114 -17.19 -6.25 7.96
C HIS A 114 -16.70 -6.76 6.60
N PRO A 115 -17.59 -7.36 5.81
CA PRO A 115 -17.24 -8.00 4.55
C PRO A 115 -16.93 -7.02 3.40
N SER A 116 -17.29 -5.74 3.53
CA SER A 116 -17.07 -4.74 2.47
C SER A 116 -15.70 -4.08 2.62
N VAL A 117 -14.72 -4.56 1.84
CA VAL A 117 -13.33 -4.08 1.87
C VAL A 117 -12.94 -3.55 0.50
N ASP A 118 -12.67 -2.25 0.42
CA ASP A 118 -12.19 -1.60 -0.80
C ASP A 118 -10.69 -1.32 -0.74
N LEU A 119 -10.05 -1.40 -1.91
CA LEU A 119 -8.62 -1.10 -2.10
C LEU A 119 -8.47 0.06 -3.09
N VAL A 120 -7.74 1.10 -2.70
CA VAL A 120 -7.44 2.26 -3.53
C VAL A 120 -5.93 2.48 -3.59
N THR A 121 -5.37 2.55 -4.79
CA THR A 121 -3.99 2.99 -4.98
C THR A 121 -3.92 4.51 -5.15
N THR A 122 -2.94 5.13 -4.53
CA THR A 122 -2.74 6.59 -4.66
C THR A 122 -2.24 7.01 -6.02
N ASP A 123 -1.81 6.08 -6.87
CA ASP A 123 -1.38 6.39 -8.24
C ASP A 123 -2.50 7.04 -9.07
N GLY A 124 -3.77 6.76 -8.75
CA GLY A 124 -4.91 7.47 -9.31
C GLY A 124 -4.92 8.98 -9.04
N PHE A 125 -4.25 9.41 -7.98
CA PHE A 125 -4.13 10.82 -7.60
C PHE A 125 -2.84 11.48 -8.11
N LEU A 126 -2.07 10.84 -8.98
CA LEU A 126 -1.01 11.50 -9.75
C LEU A 126 -1.63 12.55 -10.66
N TYR A 127 -0.91 13.63 -10.91
CA TYR A 127 -1.25 14.50 -12.02
C TYR A 127 -1.05 13.75 -13.35
N ARG A 128 -1.89 14.02 -14.33
CA ARG A 128 -1.76 13.46 -15.68
C ARG A 128 -0.41 13.84 -16.31
N ASN A 129 0.12 12.97 -17.15
CA ASN A 129 1.41 13.18 -17.81
C ASN A 129 1.49 14.57 -18.49
N ALA A 130 0.45 14.97 -19.22
CA ALA A 130 0.40 16.31 -19.85
C ALA A 130 0.54 17.48 -18.84
N VAL A 131 0.08 17.30 -17.60
CA VAL A 131 0.24 18.32 -16.55
C VAL A 131 1.66 18.29 -16.00
N LEU A 132 2.25 17.10 -15.80
CA LEU A 132 3.63 16.95 -15.32
C LEU A 132 4.64 17.48 -16.35
N GLU A 133 4.42 17.23 -17.63
CA GLU A 133 5.21 17.76 -18.74
C GLU A 133 5.13 19.29 -18.81
N LYS A 134 3.92 19.86 -18.75
CA LYS A 134 3.73 21.31 -18.72
C LYS A 134 4.43 21.98 -17.51
N ARG A 135 4.54 21.27 -16.39
CA ARG A 135 5.24 21.72 -15.19
C ARG A 135 6.74 21.45 -15.22
N GLY A 136 7.26 20.72 -16.22
CA GLY A 136 8.66 20.32 -16.32
C GLY A 136 9.10 19.30 -15.26
N ILE A 137 8.16 18.58 -14.63
CA ILE A 137 8.43 17.63 -13.53
C ILE A 137 8.08 16.16 -13.87
N MET A 138 8.01 15.82 -15.16
CA MET A 138 7.71 14.44 -15.58
C MET A 138 8.75 13.43 -15.04
N HIS A 139 10.02 13.82 -14.94
CA HIS A 139 11.12 13.04 -14.36
C HIS A 139 10.97 12.81 -12.84
N ARG A 140 10.09 13.57 -12.17
CA ARG A 140 9.78 13.43 -10.74
C ARG A 140 8.41 12.76 -10.51
N LYS A 141 7.91 12.01 -11.48
CA LYS A 141 6.67 11.25 -11.31
C LYS A 141 6.84 10.19 -10.24
N GLY A 142 5.92 10.13 -9.27
CA GLY A 142 6.04 9.32 -8.04
C GLY A 142 6.58 10.09 -6.83
N PHE A 143 7.19 11.27 -7.03
CA PHE A 143 7.55 12.18 -5.94
C PHE A 143 6.31 12.93 -5.41
N PRO A 144 6.36 13.47 -4.17
CA PRO A 144 5.20 14.11 -3.54
C PRO A 144 4.55 15.22 -4.36
N GLU A 145 5.35 16.01 -5.10
CA GLU A 145 4.87 17.12 -5.93
C GLU A 145 4.14 16.69 -7.20
N SER A 146 4.26 15.41 -7.57
CA SER A 146 3.57 14.83 -8.73
C SER A 146 2.13 14.40 -8.43
N PHE A 147 1.69 14.48 -7.16
CA PHE A 147 0.36 14.07 -6.73
C PHE A 147 -0.58 15.24 -6.49
N ASP A 148 -1.87 15.09 -6.82
CA ASP A 148 -2.95 15.94 -6.32
C ASP A 148 -3.25 15.60 -4.85
N ARG A 149 -2.38 16.07 -3.96
CA ARG A 149 -2.52 15.86 -2.50
C ARG A 149 -3.85 16.39 -1.97
N ARG A 150 -4.35 17.50 -2.52
CA ARG A 150 -5.64 18.08 -2.10
C ARG A 150 -6.80 17.18 -2.51
N GLY A 151 -6.74 16.61 -3.71
CA GLY A 151 -7.71 15.63 -4.20
C GLY A 151 -7.74 14.38 -3.32
N LEU A 152 -6.58 13.84 -2.99
CA LEU A 152 -6.46 12.67 -2.12
C LEU A 152 -6.97 12.96 -0.70
N ILE A 153 -6.64 14.11 -0.11
CA ILE A 153 -7.16 14.50 1.22
C ILE A 153 -8.68 14.66 1.17
N ARG A 154 -9.26 15.32 0.15
CA ARG A 154 -10.72 15.43 0.00
C ARG A 154 -11.39 14.07 -0.12
N PHE A 155 -10.80 13.16 -0.87
CA PHE A 155 -11.30 11.78 -1.01
C PHE A 155 -11.36 11.07 0.36
N VAL A 156 -10.26 11.09 1.11
CA VAL A 156 -10.21 10.40 2.42
C VAL A 156 -11.10 11.08 3.46
N ALA A 157 -11.17 12.42 3.45
CA ALA A 157 -12.09 13.17 4.30
C ALA A 157 -13.55 12.84 4.01
N ALA A 158 -13.92 12.66 2.74
CA ALA A 158 -15.27 12.24 2.34
C ALA A 158 -15.60 10.83 2.86
N LEU A 159 -14.64 9.88 2.80
CA LEU A 159 -14.79 8.56 3.43
C LEU A 159 -15.01 8.68 4.94
N LYS A 160 -14.17 9.45 5.63
CA LYS A 160 -14.22 9.63 7.10
C LYS A 160 -15.40 10.49 7.57
N SER A 161 -16.07 11.19 6.67
CA SER A 161 -17.35 11.87 6.97
C SER A 161 -18.58 10.97 6.79
N GLY A 162 -18.40 9.70 6.45
CA GLY A 162 -19.51 8.75 6.26
C GLY A 162 -20.28 8.92 4.95
N GLN A 163 -19.71 9.61 3.93
CA GLN A 163 -20.39 9.71 2.64
C GLN A 163 -20.63 8.32 2.06
N PRO A 164 -21.89 7.97 1.69
CA PRO A 164 -22.25 6.61 1.29
C PRO A 164 -21.64 6.19 -0.05
N ARG A 165 -21.24 7.15 -0.87
CA ARG A 165 -20.60 6.95 -2.17
C ARG A 165 -19.50 7.95 -2.39
N VAL A 166 -18.29 7.44 -2.67
CA VAL A 166 -17.10 8.25 -2.97
C VAL A 166 -16.44 7.70 -4.24
N GLU A 167 -15.78 8.55 -5.01
CA GLU A 167 -15.14 8.16 -6.26
C GLU A 167 -13.63 8.45 -6.21
N ALA A 168 -12.82 7.45 -6.61
CA ALA A 168 -11.38 7.57 -6.79
C ALA A 168 -11.00 7.56 -8.27
N PRO A 169 -10.02 8.36 -8.71
CA PRO A 169 -9.48 8.28 -10.05
C PRO A 169 -8.80 6.93 -10.31
N VAL A 170 -8.78 6.48 -11.57
CA VAL A 170 -8.16 5.23 -11.98
C VAL A 170 -6.83 5.51 -12.69
N TYR A 171 -5.78 4.77 -12.31
CA TYR A 171 -4.48 4.79 -12.97
C TYR A 171 -4.29 3.56 -13.85
N SER A 172 -3.72 3.74 -15.02
CA SER A 172 -3.33 2.65 -15.93
C SER A 172 -1.81 2.51 -15.94
N HIS A 173 -1.30 1.37 -15.49
CA HIS A 173 0.12 1.05 -15.63
C HIS A 173 0.54 0.87 -17.08
N LEU A 174 -0.36 0.39 -17.96
CA LEU A 174 -0.11 0.25 -19.39
C LEU A 174 0.08 1.61 -20.06
N ALA A 175 -0.87 2.52 -19.85
CA ALA A 175 -0.78 3.89 -20.37
C ALA A 175 0.19 4.77 -19.57
N TYR A 176 0.63 4.30 -18.40
CA TYR A 176 1.45 5.06 -17.45
C TYR A 176 0.83 6.43 -17.13
N ASP A 177 -0.51 6.50 -17.03
CA ASP A 177 -1.23 7.76 -16.78
C ASP A 177 -2.56 7.53 -16.03
N VAL A 178 -3.09 8.61 -15.46
CA VAL A 178 -4.44 8.65 -14.90
C VAL A 178 -5.47 8.69 -16.03
N LEU A 179 -6.43 7.78 -16.01
CA LEU A 179 -7.48 7.70 -17.02
C LEU A 179 -8.53 8.78 -16.75
N PRO A 180 -8.76 9.72 -17.73
CA PRO A 180 -9.58 10.91 -17.49
C PRO A 180 -11.05 10.60 -17.19
N ASP A 181 -11.59 9.57 -17.87
CA ASP A 181 -13.02 9.26 -17.88
C ASP A 181 -13.37 8.03 -17.03
N GLN A 182 -12.41 7.49 -16.28
CA GLN A 182 -12.63 6.35 -15.42
C GLN A 182 -12.55 6.74 -13.95
N ARG A 183 -13.53 6.24 -13.18
CA ARG A 183 -13.59 6.40 -11.74
C ARG A 183 -13.91 5.04 -11.10
N ARG A 184 -13.23 4.74 -10.01
CA ARG A 184 -13.60 3.64 -9.13
C ARG A 184 -14.62 4.16 -8.13
N VAL A 185 -15.79 3.57 -8.14
CA VAL A 185 -16.86 3.89 -7.17
C VAL A 185 -16.67 3.01 -5.93
N ILE A 186 -16.78 3.63 -4.77
CA ILE A 186 -16.68 3.01 -3.45
C ILE A 186 -17.98 3.32 -2.73
N GLU A 187 -18.73 2.26 -2.36
CA GLU A 187 -20.07 2.38 -1.78
C GLU A 187 -20.12 1.72 -0.42
N ARG A 188 -20.35 2.53 0.63
CA ARG A 188 -20.52 2.08 2.03
C ARG A 188 -19.51 1.02 2.47
N PRO A 189 -18.21 1.25 2.29
CA PRO A 189 -17.21 0.28 2.70
C PRO A 189 -17.15 0.16 4.23
N ASP A 190 -16.83 -1.03 4.72
CA ASP A 190 -16.50 -1.24 6.13
C ASP A 190 -15.05 -0.89 6.40
N ILE A 191 -14.18 -1.26 5.44
CA ILE A 191 -12.74 -1.03 5.49
C ILE A 191 -12.29 -0.47 4.14
N VAL A 192 -11.41 0.53 4.16
CA VAL A 192 -10.72 1.01 2.97
C VAL A 192 -9.22 0.90 3.16
N ILE A 193 -8.56 0.16 2.29
CA ILE A 193 -7.10 0.08 2.21
C ILE A 193 -6.62 1.11 1.19
N ILE A 194 -5.72 2.00 1.62
CA ILE A 194 -5.10 3.02 0.75
C ILE A 194 -3.61 2.71 0.67
N GLU A 195 -3.13 2.35 -0.52
CA GLU A 195 -1.73 2.03 -0.70
C GLU A 195 -1.01 3.04 -1.60
N GLY A 196 0.25 3.31 -1.29
CA GLY A 196 1.08 4.18 -2.12
C GLY A 196 2.42 4.57 -1.50
N LEU A 197 3.26 5.23 -2.31
CA LEU A 197 4.60 5.62 -1.91
C LEU A 197 4.60 6.66 -0.79
N ASN A 198 3.70 7.63 -0.87
CA ASN A 198 3.73 8.87 -0.09
C ASN A 198 2.62 8.98 0.97
N VAL A 199 1.93 7.87 1.30
CA VAL A 199 0.74 7.89 2.16
C VAL A 199 1.05 8.22 3.63
N LEU A 200 2.28 8.00 4.10
CA LEU A 200 2.70 8.31 5.47
C LEU A 200 3.46 9.63 5.60
N GLN A 201 3.47 10.48 4.58
CA GLN A 201 4.07 11.80 4.70
C GLN A 201 3.36 12.67 5.73
N GLY A 202 4.11 13.58 6.37
CA GLY A 202 3.60 14.37 7.48
C GLY A 202 4.55 15.45 7.96
N ARG A 203 5.22 16.17 7.04
CA ARG A 203 6.09 17.31 7.40
C ARG A 203 5.46 18.62 6.90
N GLY A 204 5.37 19.63 7.78
CA GLY A 204 4.87 20.97 7.46
C GLY A 204 3.53 21.29 8.13
N THR A 205 2.93 22.41 7.75
CA THR A 205 1.63 22.89 8.27
C THR A 205 0.48 22.40 7.37
N GLY A 206 -0.56 21.86 7.95
CA GLY A 206 -1.77 21.38 7.27
C GLY A 206 -2.06 19.91 7.48
N SER A 207 -3.21 19.43 6.98
CA SER A 207 -3.62 18.04 7.08
C SER A 207 -2.88 17.15 6.09
N TYR A 208 -2.61 15.94 6.52
CA TYR A 208 -2.00 14.88 5.70
C TYR A 208 -2.96 13.71 5.57
N VAL A 209 -2.78 12.90 4.54
CA VAL A 209 -3.58 11.69 4.34
C VAL A 209 -3.44 10.74 5.53
N SER A 210 -2.23 10.65 6.09
CA SER A 210 -1.95 9.82 7.28
C SER A 210 -2.73 10.20 8.53
N ASP A 211 -3.24 11.44 8.62
CA ASP A 211 -4.03 11.89 9.77
C ASP A 211 -5.42 11.25 9.81
N PHE A 212 -5.87 10.69 8.68
CA PHE A 212 -7.16 10.02 8.54
C PHE A 212 -7.06 8.50 8.70
N PHE A 213 -5.86 7.94 8.86
CA PHE A 213 -5.68 6.50 8.98
C PHE A 213 -5.93 6.02 10.41
N ASP A 214 -6.76 5.00 10.53
CA ASP A 214 -6.98 4.29 11.79
C ASP A 214 -5.83 3.31 12.09
N PHE A 215 -5.21 2.77 11.03
CA PHE A 215 -4.04 1.91 11.09
C PHE A 215 -3.10 2.17 9.92
N SER A 216 -1.80 2.00 10.14
CA SER A 216 -0.83 2.18 9.06
C SER A 216 0.24 1.10 9.08
N ILE A 217 0.59 0.63 7.88
CA ILE A 217 1.60 -0.39 7.63
C ILE A 217 2.70 0.22 6.78
N TYR A 218 3.95 0.01 7.17
CA TYR A 218 5.10 0.30 6.34
C TYR A 218 5.77 -1.01 5.94
N VAL A 219 5.96 -1.21 4.64
CA VAL A 219 6.71 -2.36 4.10
C VAL A 219 8.15 -1.93 3.91
N ASP A 220 9.02 -2.49 4.74
CA ASP A 220 10.45 -2.17 4.82
C ASP A 220 11.31 -3.28 4.22
N ALA A 221 12.39 -2.92 3.57
CA ALA A 221 13.44 -3.84 3.11
C ALA A 221 14.76 -3.09 3.02
N ASP A 222 15.84 -3.81 2.79
CA ASP A 222 17.15 -3.21 2.52
C ASP A 222 17.13 -2.52 1.15
N PRO A 223 17.62 -1.29 1.00
CA PRO A 223 17.63 -0.61 -0.30
C PRO A 223 18.28 -1.40 -1.43
N ALA A 224 19.34 -2.19 -1.13
CA ALA A 224 19.98 -3.05 -2.11
C ALA A 224 19.06 -4.19 -2.59
N ASP A 225 18.26 -4.78 -1.69
CA ASP A 225 17.28 -5.80 -2.06
C ASP A 225 16.17 -5.21 -2.92
N ILE A 226 15.68 -4.01 -2.55
CA ILE A 226 14.64 -3.31 -3.32
C ILE A 226 15.14 -2.98 -4.73
N GLU A 227 16.40 -2.58 -4.89
CA GLU A 227 17.03 -2.34 -6.19
C GLU A 227 17.03 -3.60 -7.06
N ASN A 228 17.46 -4.75 -6.49
CA ASN A 228 17.46 -6.02 -7.19
C ASN A 228 16.05 -6.41 -7.64
N TRP A 229 15.05 -6.33 -6.76
CA TRP A 229 13.64 -6.62 -7.11
C TRP A 229 13.07 -5.67 -8.15
N TYR A 230 13.50 -4.40 -8.14
CA TYR A 230 13.11 -3.43 -9.15
C TYR A 230 13.67 -3.81 -10.53
N ILE A 231 14.95 -4.19 -10.59
CA ILE A 231 15.61 -4.62 -11.84
C ILE A 231 14.94 -5.89 -12.37
N ASP A 232 14.74 -6.91 -11.55
CA ASP A 232 14.09 -8.16 -11.96
C ASP A 232 12.65 -7.93 -12.45
N ARG A 233 11.91 -7.05 -11.76
CA ARG A 233 10.58 -6.64 -12.22
C ARG A 233 10.62 -5.92 -13.56
N PHE A 234 11.61 -5.06 -13.80
CA PHE A 234 11.78 -4.37 -15.08
C PHE A 234 12.03 -5.36 -16.20
N LEU A 235 12.90 -6.35 -16.02
CA LEU A 235 13.16 -7.41 -16.99
C LEU A 235 11.90 -8.21 -17.32
N THR A 236 11.15 -8.61 -16.29
CA THR A 236 9.88 -9.32 -16.51
C THR A 236 8.87 -8.48 -17.27
N LEU A 237 8.78 -7.18 -16.97
CA LEU A 237 7.88 -6.25 -17.69
C LEU A 237 8.33 -6.06 -19.16
N ARG A 238 9.64 -5.99 -19.41
CA ARG A 238 10.19 -5.95 -20.77
C ARG A 238 9.73 -7.15 -21.60
N ASP A 239 9.79 -8.34 -21.00
CA ASP A 239 9.43 -9.59 -21.67
C ASP A 239 7.92 -9.82 -21.81
N THR A 240 7.12 -9.02 -21.10
CA THR A 240 5.66 -9.17 -21.06
C THR A 240 4.92 -7.88 -21.44
N ALA A 241 4.60 -7.03 -20.47
CA ALA A 241 3.74 -5.87 -20.67
C ALA A 241 4.32 -4.81 -21.62
N PHE A 242 5.65 -4.67 -21.70
CA PHE A 242 6.27 -3.69 -22.60
C PHE A 242 6.21 -4.13 -24.08
N LYS A 243 5.95 -5.43 -24.37
CA LYS A 243 5.74 -5.93 -25.72
C LYS A 243 4.41 -5.49 -26.34
N ASP A 244 3.48 -5.00 -25.52
CA ASP A 244 2.25 -4.40 -26.04
C ASP A 244 2.59 -3.08 -26.75
N PRO A 245 2.27 -2.92 -28.06
CA PRO A 245 2.55 -1.68 -28.81
C PRO A 245 1.85 -0.44 -28.22
N GLY A 246 0.77 -0.62 -27.43
CA GLY A 246 0.07 0.44 -26.72
C GLY A 246 0.69 0.82 -25.38
N ALA A 247 1.70 0.07 -24.92
CA ALA A 247 2.35 0.35 -23.65
C ALA A 247 3.23 1.60 -23.72
N TYR A 248 3.14 2.47 -22.72
CA TYR A 248 4.00 3.65 -22.58
C TYR A 248 5.50 3.32 -22.64
N PHE A 249 5.87 2.17 -22.07
CA PHE A 249 7.24 1.68 -22.00
C PHE A 249 7.61 0.71 -23.15
N HIS A 250 6.81 0.65 -24.20
CA HIS A 250 7.09 -0.21 -25.38
C HIS A 250 8.51 0.02 -25.95
N ARG A 251 9.05 1.23 -25.85
CA ARG A 251 10.43 1.57 -26.26
C ARG A 251 11.52 0.72 -25.61
N TYR A 252 11.23 0.02 -24.52
CA TYR A 252 12.17 -0.87 -23.84
C TYR A 252 12.00 -2.34 -24.23
N ALA A 253 11.02 -2.68 -25.07
CA ALA A 253 10.68 -4.05 -25.41
C ALA A 253 11.79 -4.80 -26.16
N ASP A 254 12.63 -4.06 -26.92
CA ASP A 254 13.68 -4.61 -27.78
C ASP A 254 15.08 -4.55 -27.12
N LEU A 255 15.21 -4.07 -25.88
CA LEU A 255 16.47 -4.07 -25.16
C LEU A 255 16.92 -5.51 -24.86
N ASP A 256 18.20 -5.79 -25.04
CA ASP A 256 18.77 -7.03 -24.54
C ASP A 256 18.87 -7.04 -23.00
N ASP A 257 19.34 -8.15 -22.41
CA ASP A 257 19.38 -8.30 -20.95
C ASP A 257 20.32 -7.31 -20.28
N ASP A 258 21.47 -7.05 -20.88
CA ASP A 258 22.48 -6.14 -20.31
C ASP A 258 22.02 -4.68 -20.44
N GLU A 259 21.46 -4.30 -21.59
CA GLU A 259 20.87 -2.98 -21.81
C GLU A 259 19.70 -2.72 -20.86
N ALA A 260 18.80 -3.70 -20.72
CA ALA A 260 17.64 -3.58 -19.85
C ALA A 260 18.03 -3.47 -18.36
N ARG A 261 19.03 -4.24 -17.91
CA ARG A 261 19.59 -4.12 -16.55
C ARG A 261 20.24 -2.76 -16.34
N ALA A 262 21.02 -2.29 -17.28
CA ALA A 262 21.67 -0.98 -17.21
C ALA A 262 20.63 0.16 -17.12
N GLU A 263 19.60 0.10 -17.94
CA GLU A 263 18.51 1.10 -17.93
C GLU A 263 17.69 1.05 -16.65
N ALA A 264 17.33 -0.15 -16.16
CA ALA A 264 16.63 -0.31 -14.90
C ALA A 264 17.47 0.23 -13.72
N HIS A 265 18.77 -0.07 -13.67
CA HIS A 265 19.69 0.46 -12.68
C HIS A 265 19.79 1.99 -12.75
N ARG A 266 19.88 2.57 -13.95
CA ARG A 266 19.91 4.02 -14.14
C ARG A 266 18.63 4.69 -13.58
N ILE A 267 17.44 4.16 -13.95
CA ILE A 267 16.16 4.68 -13.45
C ILE A 267 16.08 4.53 -11.93
N TRP A 268 16.56 3.42 -11.38
CA TRP A 268 16.63 3.24 -9.94
C TRP A 268 17.45 4.34 -9.28
N LYS A 269 18.69 4.54 -9.70
CA LYS A 269 19.63 5.50 -9.11
C LYS A 269 19.16 6.95 -9.26
N GLU A 270 18.63 7.32 -10.42
CA GLU A 270 18.26 8.71 -10.71
C GLU A 270 16.89 9.10 -10.12
N ILE A 271 15.96 8.13 -9.94
CA ILE A 271 14.56 8.43 -9.59
C ILE A 271 14.15 7.71 -8.31
N ASN A 272 14.16 6.36 -8.31
CA ASN A 272 13.53 5.60 -7.23
C ASN A 272 14.31 5.66 -5.93
N GLU A 273 15.64 5.53 -5.99
CA GLU A 273 16.52 5.62 -4.83
C GLU A 273 16.49 7.04 -4.23
N VAL A 274 16.51 8.08 -5.07
CA VAL A 274 16.38 9.47 -4.63
C VAL A 274 15.06 9.67 -3.90
N ASN A 275 13.94 9.22 -4.49
CA ASN A 275 12.63 9.32 -3.84
C ASN A 275 12.54 8.50 -2.54
N LEU A 276 13.18 7.33 -2.51
CA LEU A 276 13.23 6.50 -1.30
C LEU A 276 13.88 7.27 -0.14
N TYR A 277 15.06 7.84 -0.35
CA TYR A 277 15.80 8.54 0.71
C TYR A 277 15.20 9.91 1.06
N GLU A 278 14.76 10.69 0.07
CA GLU A 278 14.22 12.02 0.30
C GLU A 278 12.82 12.00 0.93
N ASN A 279 11.95 11.03 0.54
CA ASN A 279 10.52 11.13 0.80
C ASN A 279 9.91 9.93 1.52
N ILE A 280 10.45 8.71 1.38
CA ILE A 280 9.75 7.49 1.81
C ILE A 280 10.34 6.93 3.10
N LEU A 281 11.65 6.69 3.14
CA LEU A 281 12.32 5.94 4.20
C LEU A 281 12.10 6.55 5.60
N HIS A 282 12.19 7.86 5.72
CA HIS A 282 12.01 8.55 7.00
C HIS A 282 10.57 8.53 7.54
N THR A 283 9.59 8.09 6.71
CA THR A 283 8.20 7.95 7.15
C THR A 283 7.95 6.61 7.84
N ARG A 284 8.90 5.67 7.78
CA ARG A 284 8.81 4.34 8.37
C ARG A 284 8.40 4.37 9.84
N GLU A 285 9.06 5.20 10.64
CA GLU A 285 8.82 5.31 12.07
C GLU A 285 7.48 6.02 12.41
N ARG A 286 6.67 6.38 11.42
CA ARG A 286 5.30 6.89 11.62
C ARG A 286 4.25 5.78 11.56
N ALA A 287 4.61 4.61 11.03
CA ALA A 287 3.68 3.49 10.87
C ALA A 287 3.26 2.88 12.21
N THR A 288 2.05 2.35 12.26
CA THR A 288 1.57 1.53 13.38
C THR A 288 2.23 0.16 13.38
N LEU A 289 2.48 -0.39 12.19
CA LEU A 289 3.13 -1.68 12.01
C LEU A 289 4.16 -1.60 10.88
N ILE A 290 5.32 -2.22 11.08
CA ILE A 290 6.37 -2.33 10.08
C ILE A 290 6.57 -3.81 9.75
N LEU A 291 6.46 -4.16 8.48
CA LEU A 291 6.80 -5.46 7.92
C LEU A 291 8.20 -5.38 7.32
N LYS A 292 9.19 -6.00 7.95
CA LYS A 292 10.56 -6.05 7.44
C LYS A 292 10.73 -7.29 6.59
N LYS A 293 11.05 -7.09 5.31
CA LYS A 293 11.37 -8.16 4.36
C LYS A 293 12.86 -8.46 4.32
N GLY A 294 13.18 -9.72 4.10
CA GLY A 294 14.52 -10.22 3.81
C GLY A 294 14.81 -10.24 2.31
N SER A 295 16.03 -10.65 1.97
CA SER A 295 16.51 -10.70 0.57
C SER A 295 15.70 -11.65 -0.33
N ALA A 296 15.08 -12.68 0.25
CA ALA A 296 14.15 -13.59 -0.46
C ALA A 296 12.76 -12.97 -0.75
N HIS A 297 12.58 -11.68 -0.50
CA HIS A 297 11.32 -10.95 -0.68
C HIS A 297 10.17 -11.39 0.26
N ASP A 298 10.43 -12.21 1.25
CA ASP A 298 9.51 -12.65 2.29
C ASP A 298 9.63 -11.82 3.58
N VAL A 299 8.59 -11.82 4.42
CA VAL A 299 8.60 -11.08 5.69
C VAL A 299 9.30 -11.90 6.76
N GLU A 300 10.38 -11.36 7.31
CA GLU A 300 11.19 -11.97 8.37
C GLU A 300 10.84 -11.47 9.78
N ARG A 301 10.47 -10.19 9.90
CA ARG A 301 10.18 -9.54 11.19
C ARG A 301 8.97 -8.63 11.09
N VAL A 302 8.26 -8.53 12.21
CA VAL A 302 7.12 -7.61 12.37
C VAL A 302 7.36 -6.74 13.59
N ARG A 303 7.22 -5.40 13.41
CA ARG A 303 7.32 -4.45 14.50
C ARG A 303 5.98 -3.75 14.68
N LEU A 304 5.38 -3.90 15.86
CA LEU A 304 4.08 -3.30 16.20
C LEU A 304 4.28 -2.17 17.20
N ARG A 305 3.79 -0.97 16.88
CA ARG A 305 3.86 0.18 17.78
C ARG A 305 2.98 -0.06 19.01
N ARG A 306 3.55 0.17 20.19
CA ARG A 306 2.79 0.23 21.46
C ARG A 306 1.83 1.42 21.43
N ARG A 307 0.60 1.21 21.79
CA ARG A 307 -0.42 2.25 22.00
C ARG A 307 -0.66 2.46 23.48
#